data_f940b72174699770f8389fc4161a940a
#
_entry.id   f940b72174699770f8389fc4161a940a
#
_cell.length_a   1.000
_cell.length_b   1.000
_cell.length_c   1.000
_cell.angle_alpha   90.00
_cell.angle_beta   90.00
_cell.angle_gamma   90.00
#
_symmetry.space_group_name_H-M   'P 1'
#
loop_
_entity.id
_entity.type
_entity.pdbx_description
1 polymer ?
#
loop_
_entity_poly.entity_id
_entity_poly.type
_entity_poly.pdbx_seq_one_letter_code
_entity_poly.pdbx_strand_id
1 'polypeptide(L)'
;MTSPRQEQHNAKKVEWMEKCFECYAENGLTGTGMKALAKACGCTPGNLYLYFDNLDDLIIQSTAYCMEKVEDEFMAKAPTDPKDVVRFVAEVPYWTAREHGKKYRLMYQVYTHPKYIEHGKKFFEGVNERYTEYAKLLEPKIGIPYTIITPLIFTFVRACVHYAMFEDEYYLKSQMEVLKQGVALFADKYRSQYLNGGNGK
;
A
#
# COMPACT_ATOMS: atom_id res chain seq x y z
N MET A 1 -22.01 14.81 16.76
CA MET A 1 -21.00 15.88 16.70
C MET A 1 -19.96 15.59 17.76
N THR A 2 -18.70 15.43 17.38
CA THR A 2 -17.57 15.27 18.32
C THR A 2 -17.32 16.61 19.05
N SER A 3 -16.96 16.55 20.33
CA SER A 3 -16.63 17.78 21.07
C SER A 3 -15.26 18.32 20.60
N PRO A 4 -15.00 19.66 20.70
CA PRO A 4 -13.70 20.23 20.36
C PRO A 4 -12.52 19.57 21.10
N ARG A 5 -12.75 19.13 22.34
CA ARG A 5 -11.75 18.37 23.11
C ARG A 5 -11.45 17.00 22.51
N GLN A 6 -12.48 16.31 22.00
CA GLN A 6 -12.32 15.02 21.35
C GLN A 6 -11.58 15.15 20.01
N GLU A 7 -11.86 16.21 19.27
CA GLU A 7 -11.15 16.51 18.01
C GLU A 7 -9.67 16.78 18.25
N GLN A 8 -9.34 17.59 19.26
CA GLN A 8 -7.95 17.82 19.65
C GLN A 8 -7.23 16.56 20.11
N HIS A 9 -7.92 15.69 20.88
CA HIS A 9 -7.38 14.41 21.30
C HIS A 9 -7.09 13.52 20.09
N ASN A 10 -8.03 13.39 19.15
CA ASN A 10 -7.88 12.57 17.95
C ASN A 10 -6.74 13.10 17.06
N ALA A 11 -6.67 14.42 16.85
CA ALA A 11 -5.59 15.04 16.07
C ALA A 11 -4.21 14.77 16.70
N LYS A 12 -4.12 14.83 18.02
CA LYS A 12 -2.88 14.53 18.75
C LYS A 12 -2.49 13.07 18.64
N LYS A 13 -3.47 12.16 18.72
CA LYS A 13 -3.25 10.72 18.52
C LYS A 13 -2.68 10.44 17.13
N VAL A 14 -3.25 11.05 16.10
CA VAL A 14 -2.78 10.93 14.71
C VAL A 14 -1.33 11.43 14.59
N GLU A 15 -1.03 12.62 15.07
CA GLU A 15 0.34 13.16 15.05
C GLU A 15 1.34 12.20 15.70
N TRP A 16 0.97 11.58 16.81
CA TRP A 16 1.86 10.65 17.51
C TRP A 16 1.98 9.31 16.82
N MET A 17 0.91 8.80 16.19
CA MET A 17 1.02 7.60 15.32
C MET A 17 2.02 7.82 14.19
N GLU A 18 1.96 8.95 13.50
CA GLU A 18 2.91 9.28 12.43
C GLU A 18 4.35 9.35 12.93
N LYS A 19 4.60 10.09 14.01
CA LYS A 19 5.94 10.22 14.61
C LYS A 19 6.51 8.88 15.11
N CYS A 20 5.67 8.06 15.73
CA CYS A 20 6.08 6.74 16.19
C CYS A 20 6.40 5.81 15.02
N PHE A 21 5.56 5.82 13.99
CA PHE A 21 5.79 5.02 12.79
C PHE A 21 7.09 5.41 12.07
N GLU A 22 7.36 6.71 11.90
CA GLU A 22 8.61 7.19 11.33
C GLU A 22 9.82 6.80 12.21
N CYS A 23 9.70 6.92 13.52
CA CYS A 23 10.75 6.50 14.44
C CYS A 23 11.08 5.00 14.30
N TYR A 24 10.07 4.15 14.16
CA TYR A 24 10.26 2.73 13.87
C TYR A 24 10.84 2.47 12.48
N ALA A 25 10.37 3.19 11.46
CA ALA A 25 10.84 3.03 10.08
C ALA A 25 12.34 3.39 9.95
N GLU A 26 12.81 4.37 10.73
CA GLU A 26 14.22 4.78 10.77
C GLU A 26 15.10 3.83 11.59
N ASN A 27 14.64 3.38 12.77
CA ASN A 27 15.47 2.70 13.77
C ASN A 27 15.20 1.19 13.86
N GLY A 28 14.16 0.68 13.18
CA GLY A 28 13.67 -0.69 13.27
C GLY A 28 12.84 -0.97 14.53
N LEU A 29 12.20 -2.13 14.56
CA LEU A 29 11.40 -2.57 15.72
C LEU A 29 12.27 -2.93 16.92
N THR A 30 13.43 -3.57 16.64
CA THR A 30 14.33 -4.05 17.69
C THR A 30 15.06 -2.87 18.33
N GLY A 31 14.89 -2.70 19.63
CA GLY A 31 15.53 -1.62 20.37
C GLY A 31 14.76 -0.30 20.41
N THR A 32 13.68 -0.14 19.66
CA THR A 32 12.83 1.04 19.70
C THR A 32 11.68 0.83 20.70
N GLY A 33 11.93 1.20 21.94
CA GLY A 33 10.92 1.08 23.00
C GLY A 33 10.21 2.40 23.32
N MET A 34 9.26 2.35 24.26
CA MET A 34 8.39 3.46 24.64
C MET A 34 9.14 4.78 24.95
N LYS A 35 10.35 4.72 25.51
CA LYS A 35 11.17 5.92 25.79
C LYS A 35 11.63 6.64 24.52
N ALA A 36 12.06 5.86 23.50
CA ALA A 36 12.48 6.42 22.22
C ALA A 36 11.29 7.05 21.47
N LEU A 37 10.14 6.40 21.49
CA LEU A 37 8.91 6.88 20.88
C LEU A 37 8.40 8.16 21.55
N ALA A 38 8.39 8.20 22.88
CA ALA A 38 8.01 9.38 23.63
C ALA A 38 8.93 10.57 23.29
N LYS A 39 10.24 10.33 23.17
CA LYS A 39 11.20 11.34 22.74
C LYS A 39 10.88 11.85 21.30
N ALA A 40 10.57 10.96 20.37
CA ALA A 40 10.18 11.32 19.00
C ALA A 40 8.90 12.17 18.98
N CYS A 41 7.95 11.88 19.87
CA CYS A 41 6.71 12.64 20.02
C CYS A 41 6.88 13.95 20.82
N GLY A 42 8.03 14.21 21.41
CA GLY A 42 8.25 15.37 22.29
C GLY A 42 7.45 15.29 23.60
N CYS A 43 7.25 14.09 24.16
CA CYS A 43 6.44 13.87 25.34
C CYS A 43 7.10 12.86 26.31
N THR A 44 6.43 12.57 27.42
CA THR A 44 6.85 11.51 28.35
C THR A 44 6.20 10.18 27.97
N PRO A 45 6.78 9.01 28.35
CA PRO A 45 6.12 7.73 28.16
C PRO A 45 4.72 7.63 28.74
N GLY A 46 4.48 8.27 29.90
CA GLY A 46 3.17 8.34 30.53
C GLY A 46 2.12 9.04 29.66
N ASN A 47 2.54 10.06 28.88
CA ASN A 47 1.63 10.72 27.95
C ASN A 47 1.19 9.79 26.81
N LEU A 48 2.10 8.94 26.27
CA LEU A 48 1.75 7.97 25.24
C LEU A 48 0.73 6.95 25.74
N TYR A 49 0.85 6.49 26.99
CA TYR A 49 -0.10 5.56 27.60
C TYR A 49 -1.51 6.16 27.83
N LEU A 50 -1.70 7.45 27.68
CA LEU A 50 -3.04 8.07 27.67
C LEU A 50 -3.77 7.85 26.31
N TYR A 51 -3.05 7.47 25.27
CA TYR A 51 -3.55 7.31 23.90
C TYR A 51 -3.46 5.88 23.38
N PHE A 52 -2.57 5.06 23.94
CA PHE A 52 -2.30 3.68 23.52
C PHE A 52 -2.19 2.79 24.76
N ASP A 53 -2.88 1.67 24.75
CA ASP A 53 -2.95 0.77 25.90
C ASP A 53 -1.58 0.17 26.25
N ASN A 54 -0.77 -0.10 25.25
CA ASN A 54 0.58 -0.65 25.39
C ASN A 54 1.38 -0.44 24.10
N LEU A 55 2.62 -0.94 24.08
CA LEU A 55 3.52 -0.81 22.93
C LEU A 55 2.99 -1.54 21.68
N ASP A 56 2.35 -2.69 21.85
CA ASP A 56 1.78 -3.46 20.72
C ASP A 56 0.62 -2.71 20.08
N ASP A 57 -0.26 -2.15 20.89
CA ASP A 57 -1.38 -1.35 20.45
C ASP A 57 -0.89 -0.12 19.65
N LEU A 58 0.15 0.56 20.13
CA LEU A 58 0.77 1.67 19.44
C LEU A 58 1.36 1.23 18.08
N ILE A 59 2.12 0.12 18.05
CA ILE A 59 2.72 -0.41 16.79
C ILE A 59 1.63 -0.72 15.78
N ILE A 60 0.59 -1.43 16.19
CA ILE A 60 -0.49 -1.86 15.30
C ILE A 60 -1.24 -0.66 14.73
N GLN A 61 -1.69 0.26 15.61
CA GLN A 61 -2.45 1.43 15.18
C GLN A 61 -1.63 2.37 14.29
N SER A 62 -0.36 2.62 14.66
CA SER A 62 0.53 3.45 13.85
C SER A 62 0.81 2.84 12.49
N THR A 63 1.06 1.52 12.43
CA THR A 63 1.31 0.82 11.15
C THR A 63 0.08 0.84 10.26
N ALA A 64 -1.11 0.52 10.81
CA ALA A 64 -2.34 0.53 10.04
C ALA A 64 -2.64 1.91 9.47
N TYR A 65 -2.63 2.94 10.31
CA TYR A 65 -2.91 4.31 9.90
C TYR A 65 -1.93 4.83 8.83
N CYS A 66 -0.63 4.64 9.05
CA CYS A 66 0.37 5.16 8.13
C CYS A 66 0.42 4.38 6.82
N MET A 67 0.14 3.08 6.85
CA MET A 67 0.10 2.27 5.61
C MET A 67 -1.18 2.51 4.82
N GLU A 68 -2.32 2.80 5.46
CA GLU A 68 -3.51 3.28 4.75
C GLU A 68 -3.22 4.58 3.98
N LYS A 69 -2.49 5.52 4.57
CA LYS A 69 -2.05 6.75 3.85
C LYS A 69 -1.14 6.44 2.67
N VAL A 70 -0.18 5.51 2.82
CA VAL A 70 0.70 5.09 1.72
C VAL A 70 -0.13 4.49 0.58
N GLU A 71 -1.11 3.65 0.88
CA GLU A 71 -2.02 3.07 -0.12
C GLU A 71 -2.90 4.15 -0.78
N ASP A 72 -3.38 5.14 -0.03
CA ASP A 72 -4.13 6.27 -0.58
C ASP A 72 -3.28 7.10 -1.56
N GLU A 73 -2.02 7.40 -1.19
CA GLU A 73 -1.08 8.11 -2.06
C GLU A 73 -0.74 7.30 -3.33
N PHE A 74 -0.59 5.98 -3.21
CA PHE A 74 -0.38 5.09 -4.35
C PHE A 74 -1.60 5.07 -5.28
N MET A 75 -2.80 4.89 -4.73
CA MET A 75 -4.04 4.88 -5.50
C MET A 75 -4.36 6.23 -6.15
N ALA A 76 -4.00 7.35 -5.52
CA ALA A 76 -4.14 8.68 -6.10
C ALA A 76 -3.29 8.88 -7.36
N LYS A 77 -2.21 8.10 -7.54
CA LYS A 77 -1.39 8.09 -8.74
C LYS A 77 -1.88 7.11 -9.81
N ALA A 78 -2.73 6.17 -9.43
CA ALA A 78 -3.20 5.13 -10.34
C ALA A 78 -3.97 5.75 -11.53
N PRO A 79 -3.61 5.39 -12.79
CA PRO A 79 -4.14 6.04 -13.97
C PRO A 79 -5.62 5.67 -14.19
N THR A 80 -6.44 6.66 -14.44
CA THR A 80 -7.84 6.45 -14.84
C THR A 80 -8.00 6.41 -16.37
N ASP A 81 -7.01 6.89 -17.13
CA ASP A 81 -6.92 6.78 -18.59
C ASP A 81 -5.85 5.73 -18.98
N PRO A 82 -6.19 4.76 -19.84
CA PRO A 82 -5.22 3.77 -20.32
C PRO A 82 -3.95 4.35 -20.96
N LYS A 83 -4.01 5.56 -21.50
CA LYS A 83 -2.84 6.26 -22.08
C LYS A 83 -1.76 6.57 -21.07
N ASP A 84 -2.14 6.77 -19.80
CA ASP A 84 -1.21 7.11 -18.73
C ASP A 84 -0.55 5.88 -18.08
N VAL A 85 -1.04 4.66 -18.38
CA VAL A 85 -0.56 3.41 -17.76
C VAL A 85 0.93 3.20 -18.02
N VAL A 86 1.42 3.45 -19.23
CA VAL A 86 2.84 3.24 -19.59
C VAL A 86 3.75 4.12 -18.74
N ARG A 87 3.40 5.40 -18.58
CA ARG A 87 4.15 6.34 -17.74
C ARG A 87 4.09 5.94 -16.26
N PHE A 88 2.90 5.61 -15.78
CA PHE A 88 2.70 5.15 -14.39
C PHE A 88 3.57 3.94 -14.08
N VAL A 89 3.54 2.90 -14.91
CA VAL A 89 4.34 1.68 -14.73
C VAL A 89 5.84 1.97 -14.77
N ALA A 90 6.28 2.93 -15.55
CA ALA A 90 7.70 3.31 -15.63
C ALA A 90 8.19 4.13 -14.43
N GLU A 91 7.34 4.97 -13.83
CA GLU A 91 7.75 5.95 -12.81
C GLU A 91 7.46 5.50 -11.37
N VAL A 92 6.31 4.84 -11.17
CA VAL A 92 5.80 4.51 -9.83
C VAL A 92 6.71 3.59 -9.00
N PRO A 93 7.39 2.56 -9.56
CA PRO A 93 8.29 1.75 -8.75
C PRO A 93 9.40 2.57 -8.07
N TYR A 94 10.00 3.50 -8.80
CA TYR A 94 11.07 4.37 -8.30
C TYR A 94 10.55 5.41 -7.29
N TRP A 95 9.38 5.98 -7.55
CA TRP A 95 8.70 6.85 -6.59
C TRP A 95 8.38 6.09 -5.29
N THR A 96 7.80 4.89 -5.39
CA THR A 96 7.48 4.04 -4.24
C THR A 96 8.71 3.73 -3.39
N ALA A 97 9.84 3.40 -4.03
CA ALA A 97 11.09 3.13 -3.32
C ALA A 97 11.61 4.37 -2.58
N ARG A 98 11.63 5.52 -3.26
CA ARG A 98 12.15 6.78 -2.69
C ARG A 98 11.32 7.27 -1.53
N GLU A 99 9.99 7.30 -1.67
CA GLU A 99 9.10 7.91 -0.68
C GLU A 99 8.68 6.93 0.44
N HIS A 100 8.61 5.62 0.12
CA HIS A 100 7.96 4.65 1.01
C HIS A 100 8.77 3.39 1.32
N GLY A 101 10.00 3.26 0.79
CA GLY A 101 10.80 2.03 0.96
C GLY A 101 10.99 1.61 2.42
N LYS A 102 11.31 2.55 3.32
CA LYS A 102 11.45 2.27 4.76
C LYS A 102 10.11 1.88 5.40
N LYS A 103 9.01 2.50 4.97
CA LYS A 103 7.66 2.22 5.47
C LYS A 103 7.20 0.80 5.11
N TYR A 104 7.46 0.37 3.87
CA TYR A 104 7.18 -1.02 3.47
C TYR A 104 8.03 -2.03 4.22
N ARG A 105 9.33 -1.77 4.44
CA ARG A 105 10.16 -2.64 5.28
C ARG A 105 9.61 -2.80 6.69
N LEU A 106 9.20 -1.70 7.32
CA LEU A 106 8.58 -1.73 8.65
C LEU A 106 7.25 -2.49 8.63
N MET A 107 6.36 -2.19 7.68
CA MET A 107 5.08 -2.87 7.52
C MET A 107 5.25 -4.39 7.46
N TYR A 108 6.18 -4.87 6.63
CA TYR A 108 6.43 -6.31 6.54
C TYR A 108 6.98 -6.89 7.85
N GLN A 109 7.87 -6.19 8.56
CA GLN A 109 8.35 -6.63 9.87
C GLN A 109 7.19 -6.76 10.88
N VAL A 110 6.25 -5.82 10.88
CA VAL A 110 5.09 -5.86 11.76
C VAL A 110 4.10 -6.95 11.32
N TYR A 111 3.64 -6.92 10.09
CA TYR A 111 2.54 -7.77 9.62
C TYR A 111 2.91 -9.22 9.36
N THR A 112 4.20 -9.57 9.26
CA THR A 112 4.65 -10.96 9.21
C THR A 112 5.05 -11.51 10.58
N HIS A 113 5.12 -10.67 11.62
CA HIS A 113 5.40 -11.14 12.98
C HIS A 113 4.22 -11.98 13.49
N PRO A 114 4.46 -13.18 14.08
CA PRO A 114 3.38 -14.08 14.53
C PRO A 114 2.35 -13.42 15.44
N LYS A 115 2.77 -12.47 16.26
CA LYS A 115 1.90 -11.73 17.19
C LYS A 115 0.89 -10.82 16.49
N TYR A 116 1.21 -10.33 15.28
CA TYR A 116 0.43 -9.31 14.58
C TYR A 116 -0.11 -9.79 13.23
N ILE A 117 0.10 -11.05 12.88
CA ILE A 117 -0.22 -11.61 11.56
C ILE A 117 -1.71 -11.43 11.17
N GLU A 118 -2.62 -11.50 12.13
CA GLU A 118 -4.06 -11.31 11.87
C GLU A 118 -4.38 -9.85 11.46
N HIS A 119 -3.67 -8.87 12.02
CA HIS A 119 -3.78 -7.48 11.57
C HIS A 119 -3.25 -7.30 10.14
N GLY A 120 -2.15 -7.99 9.81
CA GLY A 120 -1.62 -8.01 8.45
C GLY A 120 -2.59 -8.63 7.44
N LYS A 121 -3.21 -9.76 7.75
CA LYS A 121 -4.23 -10.39 6.92
C LYS A 121 -5.38 -9.42 6.62
N LYS A 122 -5.94 -8.81 7.67
CA LYS A 122 -7.04 -7.84 7.53
C LYS A 122 -6.65 -6.63 6.68
N PHE A 123 -5.43 -6.10 6.86
CA PHE A 123 -4.93 -5.01 6.04
C PHE A 123 -4.88 -5.40 4.56
N PHE A 124 -4.29 -6.56 4.23
CA PHE A 124 -4.20 -7.02 2.85
C PHE A 124 -5.54 -7.42 2.23
N GLU A 125 -6.52 -7.86 3.02
CA GLU A 125 -7.90 -8.04 2.55
C GLU A 125 -8.47 -6.71 2.03
N GLY A 126 -8.38 -5.63 2.81
CA GLY A 126 -8.81 -4.30 2.39
C GLY A 126 -8.08 -3.76 1.16
N VAL A 127 -6.76 -3.99 1.07
CA VAL A 127 -5.96 -3.63 -0.11
C VAL A 127 -6.43 -4.41 -1.35
N ASN A 128 -6.70 -5.72 -1.22
CA ASN A 128 -7.18 -6.56 -2.31
C ASN A 128 -8.55 -6.11 -2.82
N GLU A 129 -9.45 -5.74 -1.92
CA GLU A 129 -10.76 -5.17 -2.28
C GLU A 129 -10.61 -3.88 -3.07
N ARG A 130 -9.77 -2.95 -2.60
CA ARG A 130 -9.49 -1.67 -3.25
C ARG A 130 -8.95 -1.84 -4.66
N TYR A 131 -8.01 -2.75 -4.88
CA TYR A 131 -7.46 -3.02 -6.22
C TYR A 131 -8.46 -3.74 -7.13
N THR A 132 -9.32 -4.56 -6.57
CA THR A 132 -10.42 -5.19 -7.32
C THR A 132 -11.43 -4.16 -7.80
N GLU A 133 -11.83 -3.21 -6.96
CA GLU A 133 -12.72 -2.11 -7.37
C GLU A 133 -12.06 -1.23 -8.45
N TYR A 134 -10.78 -0.93 -8.32
CA TYR A 134 -10.06 -0.21 -9.36
C TYR A 134 -10.00 -1.00 -10.69
N ALA A 135 -9.79 -2.31 -10.64
CA ALA A 135 -9.82 -3.16 -11.83
C ALA A 135 -11.18 -3.15 -12.54
N LYS A 136 -12.29 -3.13 -11.78
CA LYS A 136 -13.66 -2.98 -12.32
C LYS A 136 -13.86 -1.65 -13.04
N LEU A 137 -13.25 -0.56 -12.57
CA LEU A 137 -13.28 0.74 -13.24
C LEU A 137 -12.49 0.76 -14.55
N LEU A 138 -11.45 -0.07 -14.67
CA LEU A 138 -10.64 -0.20 -15.88
C LEU A 138 -11.27 -1.11 -16.94
N GLU A 139 -12.00 -2.14 -16.55
CA GLU A 139 -12.58 -3.14 -17.45
C GLU A 139 -13.29 -2.53 -18.67
N PRO A 140 -14.27 -1.60 -18.53
CA PRO A 140 -14.96 -1.02 -19.67
C PRO A 140 -14.08 -0.15 -20.56
N LYS A 141 -12.93 0.31 -20.08
CA LYS A 141 -12.00 1.18 -20.81
C LYS A 141 -10.99 0.41 -21.65
N ILE A 142 -10.60 -0.76 -21.19
CA ILE A 142 -9.54 -1.56 -21.82
C ILE A 142 -10.05 -2.87 -22.44
N GLY A 143 -11.30 -3.25 -22.14
CA GLY A 143 -11.94 -4.45 -22.71
C GLY A 143 -11.37 -5.77 -22.21
N ILE A 144 -10.64 -5.77 -21.08
CA ILE A 144 -10.15 -6.97 -20.40
C ILE A 144 -10.95 -7.15 -19.12
N PRO A 145 -11.48 -8.36 -18.81
CA PRO A 145 -12.23 -8.60 -17.58
C PRO A 145 -11.45 -8.25 -16.32
N TYR A 146 -12.11 -7.64 -15.34
CA TYR A 146 -11.47 -7.27 -14.06
C TYR A 146 -10.84 -8.47 -13.36
N THR A 147 -11.39 -9.68 -13.54
CA THR A 147 -10.83 -10.93 -13.00
C THR A 147 -9.44 -11.27 -13.55
N ILE A 148 -9.05 -10.70 -14.69
CA ILE A 148 -7.71 -10.77 -15.27
C ILE A 148 -6.88 -9.55 -14.88
N ILE A 149 -7.49 -8.34 -14.84
CA ILE A 149 -6.80 -7.09 -14.49
C ILE A 149 -6.30 -7.16 -13.04
N THR A 150 -7.13 -7.63 -12.11
CA THR A 150 -6.80 -7.67 -10.67
C THR A 150 -5.51 -8.43 -10.38
N PRO A 151 -5.29 -9.68 -10.85
CA PRO A 151 -4.01 -10.37 -10.67
C PRO A 151 -2.80 -9.65 -11.31
N LEU A 152 -3.00 -8.96 -12.44
CA LEU A 152 -1.94 -8.16 -13.06
C LEU A 152 -1.55 -6.96 -12.19
N ILE A 153 -2.55 -6.29 -11.58
CA ILE A 153 -2.31 -5.22 -10.61
C ILE A 153 -1.53 -5.76 -9.41
N PHE A 154 -1.93 -6.90 -8.84
CA PHE A 154 -1.22 -7.50 -7.72
C PHE A 154 0.23 -7.83 -8.06
N THR A 155 0.49 -8.36 -9.25
CA THR A 155 1.85 -8.66 -9.70
C THR A 155 2.68 -7.36 -9.83
N PHE A 156 2.09 -6.31 -10.41
CA PHE A 156 2.72 -5.00 -10.53
C PHE A 156 3.05 -4.39 -9.17
N VAL A 157 2.06 -4.32 -8.28
CA VAL A 157 2.25 -3.75 -6.93
C VAL A 157 3.30 -4.55 -6.14
N ARG A 158 3.26 -5.87 -6.24
CA ARG A 158 4.27 -6.73 -5.58
C ARG A 158 5.69 -6.42 -6.10
N ALA A 159 5.86 -6.20 -7.40
CA ALA A 159 7.14 -5.82 -7.97
C ALA A 159 7.60 -4.44 -7.48
N CYS A 160 6.69 -3.45 -7.40
CA CYS A 160 6.99 -2.13 -6.85
C CYS A 160 7.44 -2.21 -5.38
N VAL A 161 6.71 -2.96 -4.55
CA VAL A 161 7.01 -3.14 -3.13
C VAL A 161 8.33 -3.89 -2.93
N HIS A 162 8.59 -4.95 -3.73
CA HIS A 162 9.87 -5.66 -3.68
C HIS A 162 11.03 -4.70 -4.02
N TYR A 163 10.89 -3.94 -5.09
CA TYR A 163 11.89 -2.95 -5.47
C TYR A 163 12.07 -1.88 -4.38
N ALA A 164 10.97 -1.40 -3.78
CA ALA A 164 11.02 -0.43 -2.70
C ALA A 164 11.77 -0.93 -1.45
N MET A 165 11.74 -2.24 -1.19
CA MET A 165 12.42 -2.84 -0.04
C MET A 165 13.89 -3.17 -0.31
N PHE A 166 14.24 -3.64 -1.52
CA PHE A 166 15.53 -4.28 -1.82
C PHE A 166 16.33 -3.58 -2.91
N GLU A 167 15.72 -2.64 -3.66
CA GLU A 167 16.31 -1.94 -4.82
C GLU A 167 16.78 -2.92 -5.91
N ASP A 168 16.10 -4.09 -6.03
CA ASP A 168 16.43 -5.16 -6.97
C ASP A 168 15.92 -4.81 -8.38
N GLU A 169 16.75 -4.14 -9.16
CA GLU A 169 16.49 -3.76 -10.55
C GLU A 169 16.25 -4.96 -11.48
N TYR A 170 16.94 -6.07 -11.26
CA TYR A 170 16.77 -7.25 -12.09
C TYR A 170 15.37 -7.85 -11.91
N TYR A 171 14.95 -8.00 -10.65
CA TYR A 171 13.61 -8.48 -10.34
C TYR A 171 12.54 -7.56 -10.92
N LEU A 172 12.65 -6.23 -10.69
CA LEU A 172 11.70 -5.27 -11.21
C LEU A 172 11.55 -5.38 -12.73
N LYS A 173 12.67 -5.31 -13.48
CA LYS A 173 12.66 -5.36 -14.93
C LYS A 173 12.10 -6.67 -15.49
N SER A 174 12.45 -7.80 -14.89
CA SER A 174 11.91 -9.10 -15.31
C SER A 174 10.40 -9.22 -15.07
N GLN A 175 9.88 -8.72 -13.94
CA GLN A 175 8.44 -8.69 -13.69
C GLN A 175 7.70 -7.74 -14.66
N MET A 176 8.26 -6.57 -14.94
CA MET A 176 7.67 -5.62 -15.90
C MET A 176 7.60 -6.20 -17.32
N GLU A 177 8.61 -6.95 -17.76
CA GLU A 177 8.59 -7.58 -19.08
C GLU A 177 7.53 -8.68 -19.17
N VAL A 178 7.39 -9.52 -18.14
CA VAL A 178 6.33 -10.55 -18.06
C VAL A 178 4.94 -9.92 -18.06
N LEU A 179 4.75 -8.84 -17.28
CA LEU A 179 3.48 -8.11 -17.24
C LEU A 179 3.14 -7.51 -18.60
N LYS A 180 4.09 -6.88 -19.29
CA LYS A 180 3.91 -6.31 -20.61
C LYS A 180 3.46 -7.37 -21.64
N GLN A 181 4.11 -8.52 -21.66
CA GLN A 181 3.75 -9.63 -22.54
C GLN A 181 2.37 -10.20 -22.18
N GLY A 182 2.08 -10.38 -20.89
CA GLY A 182 0.77 -10.84 -20.40
C GLY A 182 -0.37 -9.91 -20.81
N VAL A 183 -0.19 -8.59 -20.61
CA VAL A 183 -1.19 -7.60 -21.01
C VAL A 183 -1.43 -7.62 -22.51
N ALA A 184 -0.39 -7.73 -23.34
CA ALA A 184 -0.52 -7.81 -24.80
C ALA A 184 -1.33 -9.04 -25.23
N LEU A 185 -0.99 -10.22 -24.68
CA LEU A 185 -1.71 -11.49 -24.97
C LEU A 185 -3.19 -11.42 -24.57
N PHE A 186 -3.51 -10.86 -23.39
CA PHE A 186 -4.89 -10.71 -22.95
C PHE A 186 -5.65 -9.66 -23.76
N ALA A 187 -5.01 -8.55 -24.13
CA ALA A 187 -5.62 -7.53 -24.98
C ALA A 187 -6.01 -8.12 -26.35
N ASP A 188 -5.14 -8.88 -26.99
CA ASP A 188 -5.42 -9.53 -28.27
C ASP A 188 -6.54 -10.56 -28.14
N LYS A 189 -6.51 -11.40 -27.12
CA LYS A 189 -7.56 -12.41 -26.85
C LYS A 189 -8.93 -11.77 -26.68
N TYR A 190 -9.05 -10.75 -25.87
CA TYR A 190 -10.37 -10.16 -25.54
C TYR A 190 -10.86 -9.18 -26.60
N ARG A 191 -9.98 -8.46 -27.34
CA ARG A 191 -10.39 -7.69 -28.53
C ARG A 191 -11.02 -8.59 -29.59
N SER A 192 -10.45 -9.76 -29.83
CA SER A 192 -10.98 -10.72 -30.80
C SER A 192 -12.39 -11.20 -30.42
N GLN A 193 -12.67 -11.36 -29.13
CA GLN A 193 -14.01 -11.73 -28.64
C GLN A 193 -15.04 -10.61 -28.80
N TYR A 194 -14.65 -9.35 -28.56
CA TYR A 194 -15.53 -8.19 -28.77
C TYR A 194 -15.88 -7.99 -30.25
N LEU A 195 -14.92 -8.18 -31.16
CA LEU A 195 -15.15 -8.05 -32.61
C LEU A 195 -16.01 -9.19 -33.16
N ASN A 196 -15.89 -10.40 -32.61
CA ASN A 196 -16.65 -11.58 -33.06
C ASN A 196 -18.02 -11.71 -32.40
N GLY A 197 -18.22 -11.10 -31.21
CA GLY A 197 -19.51 -11.11 -30.49
C GLY A 197 -20.52 -10.07 -30.96
N GLY A 198 -20.09 -9.08 -31.76
CA GLY A 198 -20.95 -8.03 -32.33
C GLY A 198 -21.77 -8.43 -33.56
N ASN A 199 -21.55 -9.59 -34.15
CA ASN A 199 -22.24 -10.06 -35.37
C ASN A 199 -23.32 -11.12 -35.10
N GLY A 200 -23.79 -11.23 -33.86
CA GLY A 200 -24.84 -12.21 -33.48
C GLY A 200 -26.00 -11.58 -32.72
N LYS A 201 -26.69 -10.60 -33.33
CA LYS A 201 -28.10 -10.26 -33.06
C LYS A 201 -28.72 -9.59 -34.27
#